data_17027b669542589fd33808ff8454aeec
#
_entry.id   17027b669542589fd33808ff8454aeec
#
_cell.length_a   1.000
_cell.length_b   1.000
_cell.length_c   1.000
_cell.angle_alpha   90.00
_cell.angle_beta   90.00
_cell.angle_gamma   90.00
#
_symmetry.space_group_name_H-M   'P 1'
#
loop_
_entity.id
_entity.type
_entity.pdbx_description
1 polymer ?
#
loop_
_entity_poly.entity_id
_entity_poly.type
_entity_poly.pdbx_seq_one_letter_code
_entity_poly.pdbx_strand_id
1 'polypeptide(L)'
;MLLGFVFMGLYLWRKNYLTGDKHLYSPVSVPYLAWSLLAGMTSICIIGLLMSELTFLPNLLDQTFDILQSGWLGILCISVLGPVLEELLFRGAITKELLRRYSPAKAILFSGLIFGIFHLNPVQIIGACLIGFLLAWLYYKTRSLMACILIHIMNNGLSVYLSLKHPEMEDVTHLLSNPYVLVWAVVFILLLLLSLKPVSYTHLTL
;
A
#
# COMPACT_ATOMS: atom_id res chain seq x y z
N MET A 1 -19.30 4.70 -3.06
CA MET A 1 -18.10 3.88 -2.96
C MET A 1 -18.28 2.48 -3.55
N LEU A 2 -19.12 1.59 -3.01
CA LEU A 2 -19.32 0.22 -3.51
C LEU A 2 -19.64 0.13 -5.01
N LEU A 3 -20.57 0.95 -5.51
CA LEU A 3 -20.89 0.98 -6.95
C LEU A 3 -19.68 1.33 -7.82
N GLY A 4 -18.86 2.29 -7.38
CA GLY A 4 -17.62 2.63 -8.09
C GLY A 4 -16.66 1.44 -8.16
N PHE A 5 -16.50 0.68 -7.07
CA PHE A 5 -15.71 -0.54 -7.05
C PHE A 5 -16.25 -1.63 -7.98
N VAL A 6 -17.58 -1.82 -7.99
CA VAL A 6 -18.22 -2.79 -8.90
C VAL A 6 -17.97 -2.40 -10.36
N PHE A 7 -18.21 -1.13 -10.72
CA PHE A 7 -17.98 -0.66 -12.09
C PHE A 7 -16.50 -0.77 -12.49
N MET A 8 -15.58 -0.44 -11.60
CA MET A 8 -14.14 -0.60 -11.85
C MET A 8 -13.78 -2.07 -12.06
N GLY A 9 -14.24 -2.96 -11.19
CA GLY A 9 -14.00 -4.41 -11.32
C GLY A 9 -14.55 -4.97 -12.62
N LEU A 10 -15.78 -4.60 -13.01
CA LEU A 10 -16.40 -5.00 -14.26
C LEU A 10 -15.64 -4.47 -15.49
N TYR A 11 -15.19 -3.23 -15.44
CA TYR A 11 -14.39 -2.63 -16.51
C TYR A 11 -13.07 -3.37 -16.69
N LEU A 12 -12.32 -3.62 -15.61
CA LEU A 12 -11.05 -4.35 -15.63
C LEU A 12 -11.23 -5.77 -16.14
N TRP A 13 -12.30 -6.46 -15.73
CA TRP A 13 -12.66 -7.78 -16.21
C TRP A 13 -12.97 -7.78 -17.70
N ARG A 14 -13.86 -6.88 -18.16
CA ARG A 14 -14.27 -6.77 -19.57
C ARG A 14 -13.09 -6.43 -20.49
N LYS A 15 -12.10 -5.70 -20.01
CA LYS A 15 -10.89 -5.33 -20.76
C LYS A 15 -9.78 -6.38 -20.68
N ASN A 16 -10.05 -7.54 -20.09
CA ASN A 16 -9.10 -8.65 -19.91
C ASN A 16 -7.85 -8.30 -19.07
N TYR A 17 -7.88 -7.23 -18.29
CA TYR A 17 -6.78 -6.91 -17.37
C TYR A 17 -6.63 -7.95 -16.26
N LEU A 18 -7.76 -8.57 -15.83
CA LEU A 18 -7.80 -9.56 -14.74
C LEU A 18 -7.63 -10.99 -15.23
N THR A 19 -8.04 -11.29 -16.47
CA THR A 19 -8.08 -12.67 -17.03
C THR A 19 -6.97 -12.95 -18.03
N GLY A 20 -6.37 -11.90 -18.61
CA GLY A 20 -5.35 -12.03 -19.67
C GLY A 20 -3.94 -12.34 -19.19
N ASP A 21 -3.70 -12.35 -17.86
CA ASP A 21 -2.37 -12.60 -17.31
C ASP A 21 -2.41 -13.74 -16.28
N LYS A 22 -1.88 -14.90 -16.68
CA LYS A 22 -1.82 -16.10 -15.82
C LYS A 22 -0.92 -15.90 -14.59
N HIS A 23 0.00 -14.94 -14.63
CA HIS A 23 0.94 -14.67 -13.54
C HIS A 23 0.39 -13.71 -12.49
N LEU A 24 -0.70 -12.99 -12.78
CA LEU A 24 -1.26 -11.96 -11.88
C LEU A 24 -1.57 -12.49 -10.47
N TYR A 25 -2.03 -13.73 -10.37
CA TYR A 25 -2.36 -14.43 -9.13
C TYR A 25 -1.43 -15.60 -8.84
N SER A 26 -0.27 -15.67 -9.51
CA SER A 26 0.68 -16.76 -9.27
C SER A 26 1.14 -16.77 -7.82
N PRO A 27 1.15 -17.93 -7.17
CA PRO A 27 1.69 -18.04 -5.84
C PRO A 27 3.18 -17.69 -5.84
N VAL A 28 3.59 -16.90 -4.89
CA VAL A 28 5.00 -16.64 -4.61
C VAL A 28 5.49 -17.62 -3.55
N SER A 29 6.80 -17.89 -3.51
CA SER A 29 7.34 -18.79 -2.48
C SER A 29 7.07 -18.23 -1.07
N VAL A 30 6.85 -19.13 -0.10
CA VAL A 30 6.57 -18.73 1.28
C VAL A 30 7.68 -17.84 1.88
N PRO A 31 8.97 -18.14 1.71
CA PRO A 31 10.03 -17.26 2.20
C PRO A 31 9.99 -15.86 1.55
N TYR A 32 9.71 -15.80 0.24
CA TYR A 32 9.57 -14.52 -0.44
C TYR A 32 8.39 -13.71 0.11
N LEU A 33 7.25 -14.35 0.30
CA LEU A 33 6.07 -13.70 0.88
C LEU A 33 6.37 -13.18 2.28
N ALA A 34 7.01 -13.98 3.14
CA ALA A 34 7.39 -13.59 4.49
C ALA A 34 8.31 -12.36 4.50
N TRP A 35 9.34 -12.33 3.66
CA TRP A 35 10.23 -11.16 3.54
C TRP A 35 9.53 -9.94 2.97
N SER A 36 8.60 -10.14 2.02
CA SER A 36 7.79 -9.03 1.47
C SER A 36 6.85 -8.45 2.51
N LEU A 37 6.21 -9.29 3.33
CA LEU A 37 5.34 -8.84 4.42
C LEU A 37 6.14 -8.12 5.51
N LEU A 38 7.34 -8.59 5.84
CA LEU A 38 8.23 -7.90 6.77
C LEU A 38 8.63 -6.51 6.21
N ALA A 39 9.02 -6.44 4.93
CA ALA A 39 9.31 -5.17 4.27
C ALA A 39 8.09 -4.23 4.26
N GLY A 40 6.90 -4.77 4.00
CA GLY A 40 5.65 -4.02 4.05
C GLY A 40 5.36 -3.46 5.44
N MET A 41 5.41 -4.31 6.47
CA MET A 41 5.13 -3.90 7.86
C MET A 41 6.13 -2.84 8.35
N THR A 42 7.42 -3.04 8.12
CA THR A 42 8.43 -2.06 8.52
C THR A 42 8.29 -0.73 7.77
N SER A 43 7.91 -0.78 6.48
CA SER A 43 7.61 0.44 5.71
C SER A 43 6.38 1.17 6.25
N ILE A 44 5.31 0.45 6.60
CA ILE A 44 4.10 1.02 7.21
C ILE A 44 4.46 1.75 8.51
N CYS A 45 5.27 1.14 9.38
CA CYS A 45 5.72 1.78 10.62
C CYS A 45 6.56 3.04 10.36
N ILE A 46 7.52 2.99 9.43
CA ILE A 46 8.36 4.15 9.07
C ILE A 46 7.50 5.28 8.48
N ILE A 47 6.59 4.94 7.58
CA ILE A 47 5.67 5.91 6.96
C ILE A 47 4.75 6.51 8.04
N GLY A 48 4.21 5.71 8.94
CA GLY A 48 3.41 6.18 10.08
C GLY A 48 4.16 7.21 10.93
N LEU A 49 5.41 6.91 11.31
CA LEU A 49 6.27 7.84 12.03
C LEU A 49 6.55 9.13 11.24
N LEU A 50 6.77 9.02 9.93
CA LEU A 50 6.95 10.21 9.09
C LEU A 50 5.68 11.05 9.02
N MET A 51 4.52 10.40 8.84
CA MET A 51 3.24 11.11 8.72
C MET A 51 2.82 11.77 10.02
N SER A 52 3.19 11.23 11.20
CA SER A 52 2.92 11.87 12.50
C SER A 52 3.61 13.23 12.69
N GLU A 53 4.67 13.52 11.93
CA GLU A 53 5.34 14.83 11.93
C GLU A 53 4.72 15.83 10.92
N LEU A 54 3.85 15.37 10.03
CA LEU A 54 3.24 16.19 8.97
C LEU A 54 1.82 16.64 9.34
N THR A 55 1.62 17.03 10.59
CA THR A 55 0.31 17.41 11.18
C THR A 55 -0.32 18.66 10.54
N PHE A 56 0.46 19.44 9.78
CA PHE A 56 -0.05 20.62 9.06
C PHE A 56 -0.84 20.25 7.78
N LEU A 57 -0.83 18.99 7.35
CA LEU A 57 -1.56 18.56 6.16
C LEU A 57 -3.05 18.38 6.48
N PRO A 58 -3.95 19.00 5.70
CA PRO A 58 -5.39 18.89 5.96
C PRO A 58 -5.91 17.48 5.64
N ASN A 59 -6.77 16.97 6.52
CA ASN A 59 -7.55 15.76 6.27
C ASN A 59 -8.93 16.13 5.72
N LEU A 60 -9.08 16.11 4.39
CA LEU A 60 -10.32 16.50 3.71
C LEU A 60 -11.40 15.41 3.77
N LEU A 61 -11.06 14.18 4.13
CA LEU A 61 -11.96 13.02 4.12
C LEU A 61 -12.28 12.49 5.52
N ASP A 62 -11.93 13.23 6.56
CA ASP A 62 -12.10 12.82 7.96
C ASP A 62 -13.52 12.33 8.26
N GLN A 63 -14.52 13.19 8.08
CA GLN A 63 -15.92 12.84 8.28
C GLN A 63 -16.38 11.65 7.41
N THR A 64 -15.83 11.51 6.21
CA THR A 64 -16.15 10.39 5.32
C THR A 64 -15.64 9.08 5.90
N PHE A 65 -14.43 9.08 6.46
CA PHE A 65 -13.86 7.91 7.13
C PHE A 65 -14.62 7.57 8.41
N ASP A 66 -15.02 8.54 9.21
CA ASP A 66 -15.86 8.32 10.40
C ASP A 66 -17.18 7.62 10.06
N ILE A 67 -17.87 8.11 9.03
CA ILE A 67 -19.09 7.48 8.54
C ILE A 67 -18.84 6.06 8.04
N LEU A 68 -17.77 5.82 7.29
CA LEU A 68 -17.46 4.50 6.78
C LEU A 68 -17.06 3.53 7.91
N GLN A 69 -16.34 4.02 8.91
CA GLN A 69 -15.90 3.22 10.07
C GLN A 69 -17.02 2.97 11.09
N SER A 70 -18.14 3.68 11.02
CA SER A 70 -19.29 3.46 11.93
C SER A 70 -20.01 2.12 11.72
N GLY A 71 -19.76 1.42 10.60
CA GLY A 71 -20.38 0.15 10.28
C GLY A 71 -19.42 -0.90 9.70
N TRP A 72 -19.68 -2.18 10.00
CA TRP A 72 -18.83 -3.30 9.57
C TRP A 72 -18.61 -3.37 8.06
N LEU A 73 -19.65 -3.00 7.26
CA LEU A 73 -19.54 -3.01 5.80
C LEU A 73 -18.59 -1.93 5.29
N GLY A 74 -18.58 -0.75 5.90
CA GLY A 74 -17.63 0.31 5.57
C GLY A 74 -16.21 -0.08 5.96
N ILE A 75 -16.02 -0.69 7.15
CA ILE A 75 -14.73 -1.24 7.58
C ILE A 75 -14.21 -2.26 6.57
N LEU A 76 -15.06 -3.22 6.15
CA LEU A 76 -14.70 -4.20 5.13
C LEU A 76 -14.30 -3.53 3.80
N CYS A 77 -15.03 -2.50 3.39
CA CYS A 77 -14.74 -1.75 2.17
C CYS A 77 -13.39 -1.03 2.23
N ILE A 78 -13.08 -0.37 3.34
CA ILE A 78 -11.82 0.38 3.49
C ILE A 78 -10.65 -0.58 3.66
N SER A 79 -10.79 -1.61 4.50
CA SER A 79 -9.67 -2.46 4.90
C SER A 79 -9.34 -3.56 3.90
N VAL A 80 -10.32 -4.05 3.12
CA VAL A 80 -10.14 -5.23 2.27
C VAL A 80 -10.53 -4.98 0.82
N LEU A 81 -11.80 -4.61 0.57
CA LEU A 81 -12.31 -4.52 -0.81
C LEU A 81 -11.64 -3.40 -1.61
N GLY A 82 -11.45 -2.22 -1.00
CA GLY A 82 -10.73 -1.11 -1.59
C GLY A 82 -9.30 -1.50 -1.98
N PRO A 83 -8.46 -1.92 -1.01
CA PRO A 83 -7.12 -2.42 -1.29
C PRO A 83 -7.03 -3.46 -2.40
N VAL A 84 -7.91 -4.47 -2.41
CA VAL A 84 -7.91 -5.48 -3.48
C VAL A 84 -8.16 -4.85 -4.85
N LEU A 85 -9.19 -4.01 -4.96
CA LEU A 85 -9.56 -3.39 -6.24
C LEU A 85 -8.53 -2.35 -6.70
N GLU A 86 -7.93 -1.62 -5.76
CA GLU A 86 -6.85 -0.69 -6.06
C GLU A 86 -5.61 -1.43 -6.57
N GLU A 87 -5.21 -2.56 -5.98
CA GLU A 87 -4.09 -3.34 -6.49
C GLU A 87 -4.38 -3.93 -7.88
N LEU A 88 -5.60 -4.38 -8.14
CA LEU A 88 -6.02 -4.81 -9.47
C LEU A 88 -5.88 -3.68 -10.51
N LEU A 89 -6.29 -2.47 -10.16
CA LEU A 89 -6.18 -1.30 -11.04
C LEU A 89 -4.72 -0.85 -11.17
N PHE A 90 -4.06 -0.57 -10.05
CA PHE A 90 -2.75 0.07 -10.07
C PHE A 90 -1.65 -0.89 -10.50
N ARG A 91 -1.58 -2.11 -9.95
CA ARG A 91 -0.52 -3.07 -10.28
C ARG A 91 -0.91 -3.95 -11.45
N GLY A 92 -2.15 -4.43 -11.45
CA GLY A 92 -2.67 -5.29 -12.51
C GLY A 92 -2.84 -4.60 -13.87
N ALA A 93 -3.13 -3.31 -13.90
CA ALA A 93 -3.30 -2.55 -15.15
C ALA A 93 -2.25 -1.45 -15.34
N ILE A 94 -2.20 -0.44 -14.47
CA ILE A 94 -1.37 0.77 -14.67
C ILE A 94 0.12 0.43 -14.61
N THR A 95 0.62 -0.16 -13.51
CA THR A 95 2.04 -0.50 -13.37
C THR A 95 2.49 -1.48 -14.45
N LYS A 96 1.65 -2.46 -14.77
CA LYS A 96 1.92 -3.42 -15.85
C LYS A 96 2.15 -2.70 -17.19
N GLU A 97 1.30 -1.75 -17.55
CA GLU A 97 1.44 -1.00 -18.80
C GLU A 97 2.62 -0.04 -18.76
N LEU A 98 2.89 0.61 -17.62
CA LEU A 98 4.08 1.46 -17.44
C LEU A 98 5.38 0.66 -17.62
N LEU A 99 5.45 -0.57 -17.09
CA LEU A 99 6.61 -1.46 -17.24
C LEU A 99 6.83 -1.94 -18.69
N ARG A 100 5.82 -1.88 -19.54
CA ARG A 100 5.95 -2.19 -20.98
C ARG A 100 6.55 -1.01 -21.78
N ARG A 101 6.38 0.22 -21.28
CA ARG A 101 6.73 1.45 -22.02
C ARG A 101 7.96 2.16 -21.47
N TYR A 102 8.27 1.98 -20.19
CA TYR A 102 9.32 2.70 -19.49
C TYR A 102 10.28 1.75 -18.80
N SER A 103 11.47 2.26 -18.46
CA SER A 103 12.39 1.54 -17.59
C SER A 103 11.75 1.25 -16.23
N PRO A 104 12.14 0.16 -15.55
CA PRO A 104 11.55 -0.22 -14.25
C PRO A 104 11.52 0.91 -13.23
N ALA A 105 12.61 1.68 -13.13
CA ALA A 105 12.69 2.80 -12.19
C ALA A 105 11.64 3.89 -12.49
N LYS A 106 11.47 4.27 -13.78
CA LYS A 106 10.46 5.24 -14.18
C LYS A 106 9.04 4.70 -13.98
N ALA A 107 8.81 3.43 -14.31
CA ALA A 107 7.50 2.80 -14.14
C ALA A 107 7.08 2.74 -12.66
N ILE A 108 8.01 2.38 -11.76
CA ILE A 108 7.77 2.37 -10.31
C ILE A 108 7.48 3.78 -9.81
N LEU A 109 8.31 4.76 -10.21
CA LEU A 109 8.11 6.16 -9.81
C LEU A 109 6.74 6.68 -10.24
N PHE A 110 6.40 6.54 -11.53
CA PHE A 110 5.10 7.02 -12.02
C PHE A 110 3.93 6.29 -11.39
N SER A 111 4.02 4.96 -11.21
CA SER A 111 2.97 4.19 -10.56
C SER A 111 2.71 4.66 -9.12
N GLY A 112 3.76 4.86 -8.33
CA GLY A 112 3.62 5.32 -6.94
C GLY A 112 3.09 6.76 -6.86
N LEU A 113 3.54 7.67 -7.72
CA LEU A 113 3.02 9.05 -7.78
C LEU A 113 1.53 9.07 -8.17
N ILE A 114 1.14 8.34 -9.22
CA ILE A 114 -0.26 8.25 -9.64
C ILE A 114 -1.11 7.66 -8.52
N PHE A 115 -0.62 6.61 -7.85
CA PHE A 115 -1.30 5.98 -6.71
C PHE A 115 -1.53 6.97 -5.57
N GLY A 116 -0.51 7.72 -5.17
CA GLY A 116 -0.65 8.72 -4.10
C GLY A 116 -1.62 9.85 -4.47
N ILE A 117 -1.48 10.43 -5.67
CA ILE A 117 -2.34 11.53 -6.13
C ILE A 117 -3.80 11.09 -6.24
N PHE A 118 -4.05 9.83 -6.59
CA PHE A 118 -5.40 9.27 -6.71
C PHE A 118 -6.20 9.33 -5.40
N HIS A 119 -5.54 9.40 -4.24
CA HIS A 119 -6.22 9.52 -2.94
C HIS A 119 -6.89 10.89 -2.73
N LEU A 120 -6.47 11.94 -3.44
CA LEU A 120 -7.06 13.29 -3.39
C LEU A 120 -7.15 13.91 -1.99
N ASN A 121 -6.55 13.30 -0.98
CA ASN A 121 -6.53 13.75 0.41
C ASN A 121 -5.10 14.08 0.81
N PRO A 122 -4.74 15.36 1.04
CA PRO A 122 -3.37 15.79 1.28
C PRO A 122 -2.63 14.97 2.34
N VAL A 123 -3.26 14.66 3.46
CA VAL A 123 -2.68 13.85 4.53
C VAL A 123 -2.33 12.42 4.08
N GLN A 124 -2.98 11.89 3.07
CA GLN A 124 -2.73 10.54 2.57
C GLN A 124 -1.75 10.49 1.39
N ILE A 125 -1.64 11.57 0.60
CA ILE A 125 -0.88 11.57 -0.67
C ILE A 125 0.57 11.12 -0.46
N ILE A 126 1.27 11.66 0.52
CA ILE A 126 2.69 11.37 0.75
C ILE A 126 2.88 9.91 1.17
N GLY A 127 2.14 9.46 2.19
CA GLY A 127 2.19 8.08 2.66
C GLY A 127 1.82 7.08 1.55
N ALA A 128 0.77 7.39 0.77
CA ALA A 128 0.34 6.56 -0.34
C ALA A 128 1.36 6.52 -1.49
N CYS A 129 2.06 7.61 -1.80
CA CYS A 129 3.18 7.58 -2.74
C CYS A 129 4.28 6.62 -2.27
N LEU A 130 4.69 6.73 -1.01
CA LEU A 130 5.78 5.93 -0.45
C LEU A 130 5.46 4.43 -0.44
N ILE A 131 4.29 4.04 0.08
CA ILE A 131 3.86 2.64 0.02
C ILE A 131 3.63 2.21 -1.44
N GLY A 132 3.15 3.11 -2.28
CA GLY A 132 2.95 2.90 -3.70
C GLY A 132 4.23 2.52 -4.46
N PHE A 133 5.37 3.12 -4.12
CA PHE A 133 6.68 2.75 -4.69
C PHE A 133 7.07 1.33 -4.29
N LEU A 134 6.92 0.97 -3.01
CA LEU A 134 7.22 -0.38 -2.54
C LEU A 134 6.36 -1.43 -3.26
N LEU A 135 5.05 -1.22 -3.31
CA LEU A 135 4.13 -2.17 -3.94
C LEU A 135 4.38 -2.30 -5.45
N ALA A 136 4.69 -1.20 -6.16
CA ALA A 136 5.06 -1.24 -7.56
C ALA A 136 6.38 -1.99 -7.79
N TRP A 137 7.36 -1.83 -6.88
CA TRP A 137 8.62 -2.57 -6.93
C TRP A 137 8.43 -4.07 -6.65
N LEU A 138 7.62 -4.45 -5.67
CA LEU A 138 7.28 -5.85 -5.40
C LEU A 138 6.58 -6.50 -6.60
N TYR A 139 5.63 -5.80 -7.20
CA TYR A 139 4.98 -6.25 -8.43
C TYR A 139 5.98 -6.41 -9.59
N TYR A 140 6.91 -5.46 -9.77
CA TYR A 140 7.96 -5.57 -10.78
C TYR A 140 8.79 -6.84 -10.58
N LYS A 141 9.12 -7.19 -9.33
CA LYS A 141 9.93 -8.38 -9.00
C LYS A 141 9.21 -9.71 -9.23
N THR A 142 7.91 -9.79 -8.98
CA THR A 142 7.17 -11.05 -8.97
C THR A 142 6.14 -11.20 -10.08
N ARG A 143 5.68 -10.09 -10.64
CA ARG A 143 4.49 -10.03 -11.50
C ARG A 143 3.21 -10.54 -10.82
N SER A 144 3.26 -10.84 -9.52
CA SER A 144 2.13 -11.32 -8.73
C SER A 144 1.56 -10.20 -7.86
N LEU A 145 0.24 -10.18 -7.72
CA LEU A 145 -0.47 -9.26 -6.84
C LEU A 145 -0.52 -9.71 -5.37
N MET A 146 -0.17 -10.96 -5.06
CA MET A 146 -0.40 -11.53 -3.73
C MET A 146 0.25 -10.71 -2.61
N ALA A 147 1.57 -10.44 -2.72
CA ALA A 147 2.27 -9.65 -1.71
C ALA A 147 1.72 -8.21 -1.64
N CYS A 148 1.42 -7.60 -2.80
CA CYS A 148 0.88 -6.25 -2.86
C CYS A 148 -0.47 -6.13 -2.16
N ILE A 149 -1.40 -7.04 -2.46
CA ILE A 149 -2.74 -7.07 -1.85
C ILE A 149 -2.64 -7.26 -0.33
N LEU A 150 -1.83 -8.22 0.13
CA LEU A 150 -1.70 -8.49 1.56
C LEU A 150 -1.10 -7.31 2.31
N ILE A 151 -0.03 -6.69 1.80
CA ILE A 151 0.57 -5.51 2.42
C ILE A 151 -0.41 -4.34 2.44
N HIS A 152 -1.17 -4.14 1.37
CA HIS A 152 -2.14 -3.05 1.30
C HIS A 152 -3.31 -3.27 2.27
N ILE A 153 -3.83 -4.50 2.37
CA ILE A 153 -4.83 -4.88 3.40
C ILE A 153 -4.28 -4.65 4.81
N MET A 154 -3.02 -5.02 5.07
CA MET A 154 -2.37 -4.78 6.37
C MET A 154 -2.26 -3.29 6.67
N ASN A 155 -1.87 -2.46 5.70
CA ASN A 155 -1.77 -1.00 5.85
C ASN A 155 -3.13 -0.39 6.24
N ASN A 156 -4.16 -0.67 5.45
CA ASN A 156 -5.48 -0.09 5.68
C ASN A 156 -6.18 -0.68 6.91
N GLY A 157 -6.02 -1.99 7.14
CA GLY A 157 -6.56 -2.66 8.33
C GLY A 157 -5.93 -2.14 9.62
N LEU A 158 -4.61 -1.93 9.63
CA LEU A 158 -3.91 -1.34 10.78
C LEU A 158 -4.35 0.11 11.01
N SER A 159 -4.48 0.92 9.96
CA SER A 159 -4.97 2.30 10.06
C SER A 159 -6.37 2.35 10.68
N VAL A 160 -7.32 1.55 10.18
CA VAL A 160 -8.68 1.46 10.74
C VAL A 160 -8.66 0.96 12.19
N TYR A 161 -7.84 -0.04 12.50
CA TYR A 161 -7.71 -0.55 13.87
C TYR A 161 -7.20 0.53 14.84
N LEU A 162 -6.18 1.28 14.45
CA LEU A 162 -5.62 2.34 15.28
C LEU A 162 -6.64 3.48 15.46
N SER A 163 -7.29 3.94 14.41
CA SER A 163 -8.32 4.99 14.47
C SER A 163 -9.48 4.60 15.42
N LEU A 164 -9.92 3.33 15.39
CA LEU A 164 -11.04 2.87 16.23
C LEU A 164 -10.67 2.56 17.68
N LYS A 165 -9.44 2.10 17.93
CA LYS A 165 -9.01 1.61 19.26
C LYS A 165 -8.09 2.56 20.01
N HIS A 166 -7.41 3.41 19.28
CA HIS A 166 -6.39 4.32 19.79
C HIS A 166 -6.52 5.72 19.14
N PRO A 167 -7.72 6.36 19.21
CA PRO A 167 -7.93 7.68 18.61
C PRO A 167 -6.97 8.72 19.21
N GLU A 168 -6.50 8.52 20.45
CA GLU A 168 -5.49 9.36 21.09
C GLU A 168 -4.15 9.37 20.33
N MET A 169 -3.87 8.38 19.51
CA MET A 169 -2.64 8.35 18.71
C MET A 169 -2.70 9.26 17.48
N GLU A 170 -3.87 9.74 17.10
CA GLU A 170 -4.03 10.72 16.03
C GLU A 170 -3.54 12.12 16.46
N ASP A 171 -3.63 12.41 17.77
CA ASP A 171 -3.20 13.68 18.34
C ASP A 171 -1.73 13.71 18.78
N VAL A 172 -0.99 12.60 18.59
CA VAL A 172 0.41 12.52 19.01
C VAL A 172 1.29 13.28 18.04
N THR A 173 1.53 14.54 18.32
CA THR A 173 2.49 15.38 17.61
C THR A 173 3.90 15.13 18.12
N HIS A 174 4.89 15.20 17.21
CA HIS A 174 6.30 15.10 17.55
C HIS A 174 6.75 13.77 18.18
N LEU A 175 6.23 12.64 17.65
CA LEU A 175 6.67 11.30 18.07
C LEU A 175 8.19 11.15 17.97
N LEU A 176 8.82 11.72 16.96
CA LEU A 176 10.27 11.62 16.75
C LEU A 176 11.09 12.39 17.81
N SER A 177 10.49 13.27 18.61
CA SER A 177 11.16 13.89 19.74
C SER A 177 11.39 12.92 20.91
N ASN A 178 10.67 11.79 20.96
CA ASN A 178 10.83 10.77 21.97
C ASN A 178 12.02 9.84 21.62
N PRO A 179 13.05 9.72 22.47
CA PRO A 179 14.23 8.90 22.20
C PRO A 179 13.90 7.41 21.98
N TYR A 180 12.87 6.87 22.62
CA TYR A 180 12.44 5.48 22.41
C TYR A 180 11.85 5.29 21.02
N VAL A 181 11.12 6.27 20.49
CA VAL A 181 10.58 6.23 19.12
C VAL A 181 11.71 6.28 18.09
N LEU A 182 12.75 7.09 18.34
CA LEU A 182 13.94 7.11 17.47
C LEU A 182 14.65 5.76 17.44
N VAL A 183 14.77 5.06 18.57
CA VAL A 183 15.33 3.70 18.61
C VAL A 183 14.50 2.75 17.74
N TRP A 184 13.17 2.78 17.87
CA TRP A 184 12.29 1.95 17.06
C TRP A 184 12.36 2.32 15.56
N ALA A 185 12.46 3.61 15.22
CA ALA A 185 12.67 4.04 13.84
C ALA A 185 13.93 3.43 13.23
N VAL A 186 15.06 3.45 13.97
CA VAL A 186 16.30 2.80 13.54
C VAL A 186 16.12 1.30 13.37
N VAL A 187 15.46 0.62 14.32
CA VAL A 187 15.15 -0.82 14.23
C VAL A 187 14.33 -1.13 12.97
N PHE A 188 13.28 -0.35 12.70
CA PHE A 188 12.44 -0.55 11.50
C PHE A 188 13.24 -0.32 10.21
N ILE A 189 14.11 0.68 10.15
CA ILE A 189 14.98 0.92 8.99
C ILE A 189 15.91 -0.26 8.77
N LEU A 190 16.55 -0.78 9.81
CA LEU A 190 17.44 -1.95 9.73
C LEU A 190 16.65 -3.19 9.25
N LEU A 191 15.48 -3.44 9.82
CA LEU A 191 14.62 -4.56 9.41
C LEU A 191 14.17 -4.41 7.95
N LEU A 192 13.84 -3.19 7.51
CA LEU A 192 13.52 -2.91 6.11
C LEU A 192 14.69 -3.25 5.20
N LEU A 193 15.88 -2.75 5.49
CA LEU A 193 17.09 -3.02 4.69
C LEU A 193 17.39 -4.52 4.63
N LEU A 194 17.24 -5.24 5.75
CA LEU A 194 17.42 -6.68 5.81
C LEU A 194 16.38 -7.43 4.97
N SER A 195 15.12 -7.00 4.99
CA SER A 195 14.04 -7.65 4.25
C SER A 195 14.10 -7.39 2.74
N LEU A 196 14.53 -6.20 2.32
CA LEU A 196 14.65 -5.85 0.91
C LEU A 196 15.71 -6.67 0.17
N LYS A 197 16.79 -7.09 0.87
CA LYS A 197 17.88 -7.85 0.27
C LYS A 197 17.41 -9.20 -0.30
N PRO A 198 16.79 -10.12 0.45
CA PRO A 198 16.27 -11.38 -0.09
C PRO A 198 15.23 -11.15 -1.20
N VAL A 199 14.35 -10.17 -1.03
CA VAL A 199 13.32 -9.83 -2.03
C VAL A 199 13.95 -9.37 -3.34
N SER A 200 15.06 -8.62 -3.30
CA SER A 200 15.74 -8.12 -4.51
C SER A 200 16.39 -9.22 -5.33
N TYR A 201 16.83 -10.32 -4.70
CA TYR A 201 17.47 -11.45 -5.38
C TYR A 201 16.48 -12.43 -6.01
N THR A 202 15.20 -12.31 -5.74
CA THR A 202 14.21 -13.18 -6.34
C THR A 202 14.01 -12.75 -7.80
N HIS A 203 14.69 -13.43 -8.71
CA HIS A 203 14.40 -13.36 -10.13
C HIS A 203 13.36 -14.43 -10.44
N LEU A 204 12.17 -14.01 -10.87
CA LEU A 204 11.35 -14.91 -11.67
C LEU A 204 12.12 -15.11 -12.98
N THR A 205 12.66 -16.28 -13.18
CA THR A 205 12.98 -16.77 -14.51
C THR A 205 11.66 -16.80 -15.27
N LEU A 206 11.47 -15.82 -16.11
CA LEU A 206 10.38 -15.75 -17.09
C LEU A 206 10.64 -16.75 -18.21
#